data_ee3d830ff6a7ebd7cd874e0482c0c306
#
_entry.id   ee3d830ff6a7ebd7cd874e0482c0c306
#
_cell.length_a   1.000
_cell.length_b   1.000
_cell.length_c   1.000
_cell.angle_alpha   90.00
_cell.angle_beta   90.00
_cell.angle_gamma   90.00
#
_symmetry.space_group_name_H-M   'P 1'
#
loop_
_entity.id
_entity.type
_entity.pdbx_description
1 polymer ?
#
loop_
_entity_poly.entity_id
_entity_poly.type
_entity_poly.pdbx_seq_one_letter_code
_entity_poly.pdbx_strand_id
1 'polypeptide(L)'
;MTDVMSTQGQFPGAAGESERTRRLRSLGLNDPSADEAFDRFAHLAASITRAPIAMVNFINDERQMFRGLYIPPTSTETAHEDGASWADRGIAFDLPTRQMPLSHGFCPHVVAQRSPLALDDILAYPRFAGNPVVDELGVRAYLGAPLVDDTNTVIGTVCVLDREPRQWGRERLRDIQHLAEALLSEIRLRDNLLAQQQEMFAAFDGSPFPIMLTDGPGQEIRYANAQHAETFGAPVAYGSVGAAYPQLGAAGLQQAVTEAYHTGRTTVLNDVRIQARPEAQRIQQVFSFTCTPMRAVRTGQVNGVLTVGMDVTAQSRTEEELGTLAALLVDRLQQTGAAPGTGRPGVNGGSGHVLPS
;
A
#
# COMPACT_ATOMS: atom_id res chain seq x y z
N MET A 1 23.38 40.90 -38.47
CA MET A 1 24.24 39.94 -37.79
C MET A 1 23.92 40.01 -36.32
N THR A 2 23.02 39.20 -35.86
CA THR A 2 22.76 39.02 -34.45
C THR A 2 22.33 37.54 -34.28
N ASP A 3 23.13 36.86 -33.60
CA ASP A 3 23.19 35.44 -33.36
C ASP A 3 21.89 34.95 -32.69
N VAL A 4 21.14 34.10 -33.36
CA VAL A 4 20.02 33.39 -32.75
C VAL A 4 20.59 32.08 -32.20
N MET A 5 20.97 32.13 -30.94
CA MET A 5 21.37 30.96 -30.17
C MET A 5 20.28 29.90 -30.21
N SER A 6 20.61 28.74 -30.76
CA SER A 6 19.93 27.48 -30.61
C SER A 6 19.81 27.13 -29.13
N THR A 7 18.67 27.38 -28.53
CA THR A 7 18.33 26.77 -27.25
C THR A 7 17.78 25.37 -27.50
N GLN A 8 18.67 24.42 -27.78
CA GLN A 8 18.38 23.03 -27.47
C GLN A 8 18.21 22.97 -25.95
N GLY A 9 16.98 22.72 -25.49
CA GLY A 9 16.69 22.47 -24.09
C GLY A 9 17.51 21.28 -23.62
N GLN A 10 18.66 21.56 -23.02
CA GLN A 10 19.43 20.56 -22.31
C GLN A 10 18.59 20.09 -21.13
N PHE A 11 18.09 18.86 -21.21
CA PHE A 11 17.72 18.11 -20.02
C PHE A 11 19.00 17.91 -19.21
N PRO A 12 19.05 18.26 -17.92
CA PRO A 12 20.26 18.12 -17.12
C PRO A 12 20.65 16.64 -17.06
N GLY A 13 21.77 16.33 -17.71
CA GLY A 13 22.39 15.00 -17.62
C GLY A 13 23.02 14.80 -16.25
N ALA A 14 22.76 13.67 -15.66
CA ALA A 14 23.54 12.92 -14.68
C ALA A 14 24.24 13.71 -13.56
N ALA A 15 23.48 14.21 -12.58
CA ALA A 15 23.94 14.38 -11.20
C ALA A 15 22.72 14.44 -10.26
N GLY A 16 22.25 13.27 -9.81
CA GLY A 16 21.14 13.16 -8.88
C GLY A 16 19.77 13.03 -9.58
N GLU A 17 18.94 12.15 -9.03
CA GLU A 17 17.57 11.96 -9.47
C GLU A 17 16.76 13.27 -9.34
N SER A 18 16.03 13.67 -10.40
CA SER A 18 15.22 14.90 -10.37
C SER A 18 14.06 14.80 -9.37
N GLU A 19 13.57 15.96 -8.92
CA GLU A 19 12.38 16.04 -8.06
C GLU A 19 11.18 15.35 -8.71
N ARG A 20 11.00 15.51 -10.01
CA ARG A 20 9.94 14.83 -10.78
C ARG A 20 10.04 13.31 -10.69
N THR A 21 11.22 12.75 -10.91
CA THR A 21 11.41 11.29 -10.85
C THR A 21 11.17 10.77 -9.43
N ARG A 22 11.66 11.48 -8.40
CA ARG A 22 11.36 11.15 -6.99
C ARG A 22 9.86 11.19 -6.71
N ARG A 23 9.17 12.22 -7.19
CA ARG A 23 7.71 12.34 -7.02
C ARG A 23 6.95 11.23 -7.72
N LEU A 24 7.29 10.90 -8.96
CA LEU A 24 6.71 9.75 -9.67
C LEU A 24 6.90 8.44 -8.92
N ARG A 25 8.07 8.24 -8.32
CA ARG A 25 8.34 7.04 -7.52
C ARG A 25 7.50 7.00 -6.25
N SER A 26 7.37 8.10 -5.52
CA SER A 26 6.53 8.17 -4.31
C SER A 26 5.05 7.90 -4.60
N LEU A 27 4.58 8.30 -5.79
CA LEU A 27 3.21 8.04 -6.25
C LEU A 27 3.01 6.63 -6.85
N GLY A 28 4.06 5.81 -6.97
CA GLY A 28 4.00 4.51 -7.65
C GLY A 28 3.76 4.63 -9.16
N LEU A 29 4.18 5.75 -9.77
CA LEU A 29 3.95 6.06 -11.18
C LEU A 29 5.22 5.97 -12.06
N ASN A 30 6.34 5.49 -11.49
CA ASN A 30 7.64 5.44 -12.18
C ASN A 30 7.91 4.10 -12.88
N ASP A 31 6.87 3.44 -13.38
CA ASP A 31 6.96 2.22 -14.17
C ASP A 31 6.02 2.27 -15.39
N PRO A 32 6.28 1.53 -16.48
CA PRO A 32 5.47 1.55 -17.69
C PRO A 32 4.25 0.63 -17.66
N SER A 33 3.89 0.05 -16.51
CA SER A 33 2.75 -0.86 -16.40
C SER A 33 1.42 -0.16 -16.74
N ALA A 34 0.54 -0.89 -17.43
CA ALA A 34 -0.80 -0.41 -17.72
C ALA A 34 -1.61 -0.18 -16.43
N ASP A 35 -2.43 0.86 -16.43
CA ASP A 35 -3.41 1.12 -15.37
C ASP A 35 -4.78 1.36 -16.01
N GLU A 36 -5.75 0.51 -15.68
CA GLU A 36 -7.11 0.59 -16.25
C GLU A 36 -7.79 1.95 -16.00
N ALA A 37 -7.51 2.61 -14.88
CA ALA A 37 -8.08 3.92 -14.64
C ALA A 37 -7.47 4.96 -15.58
N PHE A 38 -6.17 4.91 -15.83
CA PHE A 38 -5.53 5.80 -16.77
C PHE A 38 -5.90 5.47 -18.23
N ASP A 39 -6.13 4.20 -18.57
CA ASP A 39 -6.70 3.81 -19.88
C ASP A 39 -8.09 4.41 -20.06
N ARG A 40 -8.94 4.45 -19.01
CA ARG A 40 -10.25 5.14 -19.06
C ARG A 40 -10.09 6.65 -19.29
N PHE A 41 -9.13 7.31 -18.64
CA PHE A 41 -8.85 8.73 -18.89
C PHE A 41 -8.35 8.98 -20.31
N ALA A 42 -7.50 8.11 -20.85
CA ALA A 42 -7.06 8.18 -22.24
C ALA A 42 -8.26 8.03 -23.20
N HIS A 43 -9.14 7.06 -22.95
CA HIS A 43 -10.37 6.89 -23.74
C HIS A 43 -11.29 8.13 -23.67
N LEU A 44 -11.46 8.73 -22.47
CA LEU A 44 -12.22 9.98 -22.33
C LEU A 44 -11.58 11.11 -23.14
N ALA A 45 -10.25 11.27 -23.07
CA ALA A 45 -9.53 12.28 -23.86
C ALA A 45 -9.80 12.12 -25.36
N ALA A 46 -9.69 10.89 -25.88
CA ALA A 46 -10.01 10.56 -27.26
C ALA A 46 -11.46 10.91 -27.63
N SER A 47 -12.40 10.54 -26.75
CA SER A 47 -13.85 10.74 -26.99
C SER A 47 -14.23 12.22 -27.02
N ILE A 48 -13.81 13.03 -26.07
CA ILE A 48 -14.18 14.46 -26.00
C ILE A 48 -13.48 15.30 -27.07
N THR A 49 -12.25 14.92 -27.47
CA THR A 49 -11.51 15.62 -28.53
C THR A 49 -11.79 15.05 -29.92
N ARG A 50 -12.44 13.87 -29.99
CA ARG A 50 -12.63 13.08 -31.20
C ARG A 50 -11.31 12.73 -31.90
N ALA A 51 -10.24 12.60 -31.13
CA ALA A 51 -8.95 12.15 -31.64
C ALA A 51 -8.86 10.63 -31.64
N PRO A 52 -8.17 10.01 -32.61
CA PRO A 52 -8.08 8.55 -32.68
C PRO A 52 -7.15 7.96 -31.60
N ILE A 53 -6.20 8.72 -31.10
CA ILE A 53 -5.20 8.24 -30.13
C ILE A 53 -5.14 9.20 -28.97
N ALA A 54 -5.07 8.62 -27.77
CA ALA A 54 -4.90 9.39 -26.54
C ALA A 54 -4.00 8.64 -25.54
N MET A 55 -3.28 9.40 -24.73
CA MET A 55 -2.35 8.87 -23.74
C MET A 55 -2.39 9.66 -22.43
N VAL A 56 -2.25 8.95 -21.34
CA VAL A 56 -1.78 9.46 -20.05
C VAL A 56 -0.32 9.04 -19.92
N ASN A 57 0.57 10.01 -19.98
CA ASN A 57 2.00 9.83 -20.12
C ASN A 57 2.72 10.43 -18.91
N PHE A 58 3.41 9.62 -18.14
CA PHE A 58 4.30 10.06 -17.08
C PHE A 58 5.74 10.12 -17.60
N ILE A 59 6.50 11.12 -17.17
CA ILE A 59 7.81 11.42 -17.75
C ILE A 59 8.84 11.55 -16.64
N ASN A 60 9.78 10.62 -16.59
CA ASN A 60 10.93 10.68 -15.71
C ASN A 60 12.16 11.26 -16.43
N ASP A 61 13.36 11.13 -15.83
CA ASP A 61 14.61 11.65 -16.40
C ASP A 61 15.14 10.83 -17.56
N GLU A 62 14.62 9.62 -17.79
CA GLU A 62 15.13 8.67 -18.77
C GLU A 62 14.15 8.46 -19.93
N ARG A 63 12.85 8.42 -19.63
CA ARG A 63 11.83 7.98 -20.60
C ARG A 63 10.44 8.54 -20.33
N GLN A 64 9.58 8.32 -21.29
CA GLN A 64 8.14 8.52 -21.23
C GLN A 64 7.47 7.17 -20.96
N MET A 65 6.44 7.14 -20.12
CA MET A 65 5.73 5.92 -19.72
C MET A 65 4.23 6.12 -19.91
N PHE A 66 3.62 5.36 -20.83
CA PHE A 66 2.22 5.46 -21.21
C PHE A 66 1.35 4.56 -20.34
N ARG A 67 1.14 4.94 -19.10
CA ARG A 67 0.32 4.16 -18.17
C ARG A 67 -1.15 4.13 -18.55
N GLY A 68 -1.64 5.18 -19.25
CA GLY A 68 -2.92 5.19 -19.92
C GLY A 68 -2.74 5.31 -21.43
N LEU A 69 -3.38 4.42 -22.19
CA LEU A 69 -3.29 4.39 -23.64
C LEU A 69 -4.65 3.98 -24.23
N TYR A 70 -5.11 4.79 -25.19
CA TYR A 70 -6.24 4.45 -26.03
C TYR A 70 -5.83 4.52 -27.50
N ILE A 71 -6.02 3.42 -28.21
CA ILE A 71 -5.91 3.31 -29.67
C ILE A 71 -7.18 2.57 -30.10
N PRO A 72 -7.95 3.09 -31.07
CA PRO A 72 -9.16 2.42 -31.50
C PRO A 72 -8.82 1.03 -32.06
N PRO A 73 -9.66 0.02 -31.81
CA PRO A 73 -9.50 -1.28 -32.45
C PRO A 73 -9.54 -1.07 -33.96
N THR A 74 -8.64 -1.71 -34.68
CA THR A 74 -8.62 -1.73 -36.16
C THR A 74 -9.92 -2.33 -36.65
N SER A 75 -10.93 -1.49 -36.95
CA SER A 75 -12.06 -1.92 -37.76
C SER A 75 -11.56 -2.07 -39.19
N THR A 76 -11.79 -3.21 -39.81
CA THR A 76 -11.51 -3.50 -41.21
C THR A 76 -12.24 -2.55 -42.19
N GLU A 77 -13.07 -1.64 -41.69
CA GLU A 77 -13.90 -0.72 -42.50
C GLU A 77 -13.32 0.71 -42.66
N THR A 78 -12.27 1.05 -41.90
CA THR A 78 -11.58 2.36 -42.03
C THR A 78 -10.09 2.20 -42.36
N ALA A 79 -9.75 1.18 -43.14
CA ALA A 79 -8.44 1.09 -43.76
C ALA A 79 -8.32 2.29 -44.74
N HIS A 80 -7.58 3.32 -44.34
CA HIS A 80 -7.07 4.28 -45.31
C HIS A 80 -6.32 3.52 -46.39
N GLU A 81 -6.30 4.03 -47.61
CA GLU A 81 -5.77 3.40 -48.83
C GLU A 81 -4.34 2.86 -48.71
N ASP A 82 -3.61 3.16 -47.65
CA ASP A 82 -2.27 2.62 -47.32
C ASP A 82 -2.25 1.39 -46.41
N GLY A 83 -3.39 0.87 -45.97
CA GLY A 83 -3.56 -0.47 -45.37
C GLY A 83 -2.75 -0.82 -44.13
N ALA A 84 -1.92 0.07 -43.56
CA ALA A 84 -1.07 -0.24 -42.45
C ALA A 84 -1.65 0.26 -41.10
N SER A 85 -1.98 -0.65 -40.24
CA SER A 85 -2.30 -0.40 -38.84
C SER A 85 -1.10 0.23 -38.12
N TRP A 86 -1.34 0.98 -37.03
CA TRP A 86 -0.27 1.45 -36.15
C TRP A 86 0.62 0.32 -35.69
N ALA A 87 0.07 -0.89 -35.51
CA ALA A 87 0.81 -2.08 -35.10
C ALA A 87 1.65 -2.69 -36.24
N ASP A 88 1.26 -2.51 -37.52
CA ASP A 88 1.91 -3.16 -38.65
C ASP A 88 3.19 -2.44 -39.12
N ARG A 89 3.40 -1.18 -38.69
CA ARG A 89 4.55 -0.39 -39.15
C ARG A 89 5.84 -0.60 -38.38
N GLY A 90 5.85 -1.48 -37.36
CA GLY A 90 7.09 -1.88 -36.65
C GLY A 90 7.83 -0.76 -35.94
N ILE A 91 7.13 0.34 -35.62
CA ILE A 91 7.74 1.62 -35.30
C ILE A 91 7.65 1.87 -33.79
N ALA A 92 8.70 2.41 -33.29
CA ALA A 92 9.12 3.02 -32.01
C ALA A 92 8.12 3.33 -30.88
N PHE A 93 6.82 3.06 -31.05
CA PHE A 93 5.94 2.74 -29.94
C PHE A 93 6.22 1.29 -29.58
N ASP A 94 7.09 1.08 -28.62
CA ASP A 94 7.15 -0.21 -27.96
C ASP A 94 5.84 -0.37 -27.15
N LEU A 95 4.77 -0.57 -27.91
CA LEU A 95 3.40 -0.72 -27.37
C LEU A 95 3.32 -1.83 -26.33
N PRO A 96 4.05 -2.97 -26.45
CA PRO A 96 4.14 -3.95 -25.40
C PRO A 96 4.76 -3.41 -24.11
N THR A 97 5.75 -2.52 -24.20
CA THR A 97 6.43 -1.96 -23.04
C THR A 97 5.86 -0.61 -22.59
N ARG A 98 4.93 -0.01 -23.35
CA ARG A 98 4.28 1.28 -23.05
C ARG A 98 5.27 2.38 -22.68
N GLN A 99 6.38 2.49 -23.40
CA GLN A 99 7.41 3.49 -23.12
C GLN A 99 8.06 4.03 -24.40
N MET A 100 8.72 5.19 -24.28
CA MET A 100 9.34 5.88 -25.40
C MET A 100 10.49 6.77 -24.89
N PRO A 101 11.57 6.97 -25.69
CA PRO A 101 12.62 7.92 -25.35
C PRO A 101 12.12 9.36 -25.23
N LEU A 102 12.82 10.18 -24.45
CA LEU A 102 12.49 11.61 -24.27
C LEU A 102 12.64 12.44 -25.55
N SER A 103 13.45 11.99 -26.51
CA SER A 103 13.65 12.66 -27.81
C SER A 103 12.45 12.53 -28.75
N HIS A 104 11.46 11.68 -28.42
CA HIS A 104 10.32 11.38 -29.26
C HIS A 104 9.08 12.13 -28.80
N GLY A 105 8.25 12.60 -29.74
CA GLY A 105 6.97 13.22 -29.47
C GLY A 105 7.05 14.63 -28.88
N PHE A 106 5.94 15.09 -28.32
CA PHE A 106 5.73 16.49 -27.91
C PHE A 106 5.50 16.64 -26.39
N CYS A 107 5.22 15.55 -25.69
CA CYS A 107 4.97 15.55 -24.25
C CYS A 107 6.15 16.13 -23.44
N PRO A 108 7.44 15.85 -23.76
CA PRO A 108 8.56 16.49 -23.08
C PRO A 108 8.55 18.01 -23.19
N HIS A 109 8.08 18.57 -24.31
CA HIS A 109 7.94 20.02 -24.49
C HIS A 109 6.84 20.61 -23.60
N VAL A 110 5.71 19.92 -23.46
CA VAL A 110 4.62 20.31 -22.52
C VAL A 110 5.13 20.36 -21.10
N VAL A 111 5.89 19.34 -20.69
CA VAL A 111 6.49 19.28 -19.36
C VAL A 111 7.51 20.39 -19.14
N ALA A 112 8.40 20.62 -20.11
CA ALA A 112 9.43 21.67 -20.01
C ALA A 112 8.84 23.08 -19.96
N GLN A 113 7.79 23.35 -20.76
CA GLN A 113 7.12 24.65 -20.81
C GLN A 113 6.08 24.82 -19.71
N ARG A 114 5.70 23.74 -19.01
CA ARG A 114 4.65 23.74 -17.97
C ARG A 114 3.31 24.33 -18.45
N SER A 115 3.04 24.21 -19.73
CA SER A 115 1.87 24.81 -20.39
C SER A 115 1.31 23.87 -21.45
N PRO A 116 0.01 23.93 -21.72
CA PRO A 116 -0.60 23.15 -22.79
C PRO A 116 0.02 23.47 -24.14
N LEU A 117 0.08 22.47 -25.01
CA LEU A 117 0.57 22.60 -26.37
C LEU A 117 -0.48 22.07 -27.34
N ALA A 118 -0.87 22.93 -28.30
CA ALA A 118 -1.75 22.58 -29.39
C ALA A 118 -1.02 22.79 -30.73
N LEU A 119 -0.94 21.76 -31.53
CA LEU A 119 -0.34 21.75 -32.86
C LEU A 119 -1.40 21.23 -33.84
N ASP A 120 -2.00 22.13 -34.58
CA ASP A 120 -3.08 21.82 -35.52
C ASP A 120 -2.55 21.05 -36.75
N ASP A 121 -1.38 21.44 -37.25
CA ASP A 121 -0.60 20.70 -38.23
C ASP A 121 0.89 20.84 -37.90
N ILE A 122 1.51 19.76 -37.44
CA ILE A 122 2.89 19.78 -36.98
C ILE A 122 3.87 20.23 -38.03
N LEU A 123 3.60 19.92 -39.32
CA LEU A 123 4.46 20.34 -40.43
C LEU A 123 4.50 21.86 -40.63
N ALA A 124 3.53 22.59 -40.08
CA ALA A 124 3.56 24.05 -40.07
C ALA A 124 4.54 24.64 -39.04
N TYR A 125 5.15 23.81 -38.21
CA TYR A 125 6.07 24.23 -37.14
C TYR A 125 7.49 23.68 -37.38
N PRO A 126 8.38 24.42 -38.07
CA PRO A 126 9.72 23.93 -38.42
C PRO A 126 10.57 23.45 -37.24
N ARG A 127 10.30 23.95 -36.01
CA ARG A 127 10.99 23.55 -34.79
C ARG A 127 10.79 22.08 -34.40
N PHE A 128 9.80 21.42 -34.99
CA PHE A 128 9.50 20.00 -34.75
C PHE A 128 9.88 19.10 -35.93
N ALA A 129 10.52 19.65 -36.95
CA ALA A 129 11.06 18.87 -38.06
C ALA A 129 12.09 17.85 -37.57
N GLY A 130 12.02 16.64 -38.09
CA GLY A 130 12.92 15.55 -37.68
C GLY A 130 12.52 14.88 -36.35
N ASN A 131 11.33 15.18 -35.83
CA ASN A 131 10.84 14.44 -34.67
C ASN A 131 10.38 13.03 -35.10
N PRO A 132 10.92 11.94 -34.52
CA PRO A 132 10.64 10.57 -34.97
C PRO A 132 9.14 10.24 -35.06
N VAL A 133 8.30 10.77 -34.17
CA VAL A 133 6.84 10.50 -34.25
C VAL A 133 6.16 11.12 -35.45
N VAL A 134 6.76 12.16 -36.07
CA VAL A 134 6.30 12.75 -37.33
C VAL A 134 6.76 11.91 -38.50
N ASP A 135 8.07 11.63 -38.56
CA ASP A 135 8.70 11.02 -39.71
C ASP A 135 8.38 9.51 -39.79
N GLU A 136 8.31 8.83 -38.63
CA GLU A 136 8.11 7.40 -38.57
C GLU A 136 6.65 6.99 -38.35
N LEU A 137 5.89 7.73 -37.50
CA LEU A 137 4.50 7.40 -37.17
C LEU A 137 3.48 8.19 -37.95
N GLY A 138 3.91 9.22 -38.69
CA GLY A 138 3.03 10.07 -39.46
C GLY A 138 2.11 10.94 -38.65
N VAL A 139 2.48 11.30 -37.42
CA VAL A 139 1.68 12.18 -36.55
C VAL A 139 1.65 13.58 -37.14
N ARG A 140 0.44 14.14 -37.37
CA ARG A 140 0.23 15.45 -37.96
C ARG A 140 -0.39 16.46 -37.01
N ALA A 141 -1.15 16.01 -36.02
CA ALA A 141 -1.76 16.91 -35.04
C ALA A 141 -1.50 16.38 -33.61
N TYR A 142 -1.32 17.31 -32.66
CA TYR A 142 -1.08 17.03 -31.26
C TYR A 142 -1.78 18.05 -30.36
N LEU A 143 -2.42 17.58 -29.31
CA LEU A 143 -2.94 18.42 -28.25
C LEU A 143 -2.61 17.77 -26.92
N GLY A 144 -1.96 18.50 -26.00
CA GLY A 144 -1.61 17.98 -24.68
C GLY A 144 -1.62 19.04 -23.59
N ALA A 145 -1.96 18.61 -22.38
CA ALA A 145 -1.95 19.42 -21.16
C ALA A 145 -1.02 18.80 -20.12
N PRO A 146 -0.29 19.63 -19.34
CA PRO A 146 0.60 19.15 -18.29
C PRO A 146 -0.20 18.64 -17.09
N LEU A 147 0.32 17.62 -16.43
CA LEU A 147 -0.13 17.14 -15.14
C LEU A 147 0.75 17.80 -14.06
N VAL A 148 0.24 18.89 -13.47
CA VAL A 148 0.95 19.64 -12.42
C VAL A 148 0.38 19.25 -11.06
N ASP A 149 1.15 18.58 -10.25
CA ASP A 149 0.71 18.11 -8.94
C ASP A 149 0.66 19.23 -7.88
N ASP A 150 0.28 18.88 -6.66
CA ASP A 150 0.17 19.79 -5.52
C ASP A 150 1.51 20.32 -5.02
N THR A 151 2.63 19.67 -5.35
CA THR A 151 3.99 20.17 -5.09
C THR A 151 4.46 21.13 -6.18
N ASN A 152 3.58 21.48 -7.13
CA ASN A 152 3.90 22.26 -8.31
C ASN A 152 4.92 21.55 -9.24
N THR A 153 5.02 20.23 -9.18
CA THR A 153 5.86 19.43 -10.08
C THR A 153 5.04 18.96 -11.29
N VAL A 154 5.59 19.12 -12.50
CA VAL A 154 4.96 18.55 -13.70
C VAL A 154 5.40 17.10 -13.82
N ILE A 155 4.49 16.18 -13.49
CA ILE A 155 4.76 14.74 -13.45
C ILE A 155 4.55 14.03 -14.80
N GLY A 156 3.85 14.67 -15.72
CA GLY A 156 3.52 14.09 -17.01
C GLY A 156 2.55 14.92 -17.82
N THR A 157 1.83 14.27 -18.73
CA THR A 157 0.85 14.89 -19.62
C THR A 157 -0.36 13.99 -19.85
N VAL A 158 -1.51 14.59 -20.13
CA VAL A 158 -2.57 13.93 -20.88
C VAL A 158 -2.58 14.52 -22.28
N CYS A 159 -2.58 13.68 -23.30
CA CYS A 159 -2.49 14.16 -24.68
C CYS A 159 -3.25 13.28 -25.66
N VAL A 160 -3.55 13.89 -26.80
CA VAL A 160 -4.19 13.24 -27.94
C VAL A 160 -3.42 13.55 -29.24
N LEU A 161 -3.49 12.61 -30.17
CA LEU A 161 -2.74 12.64 -31.42
C LEU A 161 -3.64 12.27 -32.60
N ASP A 162 -3.30 12.82 -33.79
CA ASP A 162 -3.87 12.38 -35.05
C ASP A 162 -2.81 12.37 -36.16
N ARG A 163 -3.03 11.55 -37.18
CA ARG A 163 -2.26 11.50 -38.43
C ARG A 163 -2.72 12.53 -39.43
N GLU A 164 -3.88 13.16 -39.21
CA GLU A 164 -4.42 14.23 -40.02
C GLU A 164 -4.31 15.56 -39.27
N PRO A 165 -4.15 16.68 -40.00
CA PRO A 165 -4.24 18.00 -39.39
C PRO A 165 -5.62 18.21 -38.73
N ARG A 166 -5.61 18.85 -37.57
CA ARG A 166 -6.82 19.13 -36.79
C ARG A 166 -6.84 20.56 -36.31
N GLN A 167 -8.02 21.16 -36.32
CA GLN A 167 -8.23 22.44 -35.66
C GLN A 167 -8.73 22.20 -34.24
N TRP A 168 -7.82 22.26 -33.29
CA TRP A 168 -8.16 21.99 -31.88
C TRP A 168 -9.03 23.09 -31.29
N GLY A 169 -8.71 24.34 -31.55
CA GLY A 169 -9.44 25.49 -31.03
C GLY A 169 -9.37 25.62 -29.50
N ARG A 170 -10.01 26.66 -28.99
CA ARG A 170 -9.97 26.94 -27.52
C ARG A 170 -10.83 25.98 -26.69
N GLU A 171 -11.86 25.42 -27.29
CA GLU A 171 -12.76 24.49 -26.62
C GLU A 171 -12.03 23.18 -26.28
N ARG A 172 -11.40 22.53 -27.28
CA ARG A 172 -10.65 21.28 -27.07
C ARG A 172 -9.46 21.48 -26.16
N LEU A 173 -8.82 22.64 -26.22
CA LEU A 173 -7.73 22.97 -25.30
C LEU A 173 -8.22 23.04 -23.85
N ARG A 174 -9.38 23.63 -23.60
CA ARG A 174 -10.00 23.64 -22.26
C ARG A 174 -10.42 22.25 -21.81
N ASP A 175 -11.01 21.46 -22.70
CA ASP A 175 -11.46 20.10 -22.38
C ASP A 175 -10.29 19.24 -21.91
N ILE A 176 -9.15 19.27 -22.60
CA ILE A 176 -7.97 18.50 -22.22
C ILE A 176 -7.34 19.01 -20.90
N GLN A 177 -7.40 20.31 -20.61
CA GLN A 177 -6.96 20.88 -19.35
C GLN A 177 -7.86 20.43 -18.18
N HIS A 178 -9.18 20.51 -18.34
CA HIS A 178 -10.10 20.01 -17.30
C HIS A 178 -9.93 18.51 -17.06
N LEU A 179 -9.65 17.75 -18.12
CA LEU A 179 -9.37 16.32 -17.96
C LEU A 179 -8.05 16.08 -17.21
N ALA A 180 -7.03 16.90 -17.45
CA ALA A 180 -5.78 16.85 -16.70
C ALA A 180 -6.00 17.15 -15.21
N GLU A 181 -6.83 18.16 -14.89
CA GLU A 181 -7.21 18.49 -13.50
C GLU A 181 -7.99 17.35 -12.83
N ALA A 182 -8.94 16.74 -13.54
CA ALA A 182 -9.69 15.59 -13.03
C ALA A 182 -8.78 14.38 -12.75
N LEU A 183 -7.84 14.10 -13.66
CA LEU A 183 -6.85 13.04 -13.49
C LEU A 183 -5.94 13.30 -12.29
N LEU A 184 -5.49 14.53 -12.09
CA LEU A 184 -4.70 14.92 -10.92
C LEU A 184 -5.48 14.74 -9.62
N SER A 185 -6.78 15.02 -9.62
CA SER A 185 -7.65 14.79 -8.47
C SER A 185 -7.74 13.31 -8.11
N GLU A 186 -7.81 12.43 -9.11
CA GLU A 186 -7.76 10.97 -8.92
C GLU A 186 -6.41 10.51 -8.34
N ILE A 187 -5.30 11.03 -8.87
CA ILE A 187 -3.95 10.73 -8.37
C ILE A 187 -3.80 11.19 -6.91
N ARG A 188 -4.24 12.40 -6.58
CA ARG A 188 -4.22 12.93 -5.20
C ARG A 188 -5.04 12.08 -4.23
N LEU A 189 -6.23 11.64 -4.67
CA LEU A 189 -7.07 10.79 -3.83
C LEU A 189 -6.35 9.47 -3.49
N ARG A 190 -5.70 8.85 -4.47
CA ARG A 190 -4.90 7.63 -4.26
C ARG A 190 -3.71 7.88 -3.33
N ASP A 191 -2.97 8.98 -3.54
CA ASP A 191 -1.82 9.36 -2.71
C ASP A 191 -2.25 9.59 -1.24
N ASN A 192 -3.33 10.33 -1.01
CA ASN A 192 -3.87 10.57 0.32
C ASN A 192 -4.31 9.29 1.04
N LEU A 193 -4.95 8.37 0.32
CA LEU A 193 -5.34 7.07 0.89
C LEU A 193 -4.13 6.25 1.31
N LEU A 194 -3.08 6.23 0.49
CA LEU A 194 -1.81 5.56 0.82
C LEU A 194 -1.11 6.21 2.00
N ALA A 195 -1.06 7.56 2.03
CA ALA A 195 -0.47 8.30 3.13
C ALA A 195 -1.20 8.04 4.46
N GLN A 196 -2.53 8.07 4.48
CA GLN A 196 -3.33 7.74 5.66
C GLN A 196 -3.07 6.31 6.15
N GLN A 197 -2.94 5.35 5.24
CA GLN A 197 -2.61 3.98 5.59
C GLN A 197 -1.21 3.88 6.20
N GLN A 198 -0.23 4.59 5.64
CA GLN A 198 1.14 4.63 6.17
C GLN A 198 1.20 5.29 7.55
N GLU A 199 0.49 6.40 7.75
CA GLU A 199 0.39 7.07 9.07
C GLU A 199 -0.20 6.15 10.14
N MET A 200 -1.24 5.40 9.79
CA MET A 200 -1.82 4.41 10.71
C MET A 200 -0.80 3.35 11.11
N PHE A 201 -0.04 2.81 10.15
CA PHE A 201 1.00 1.82 10.44
C PHE A 201 2.18 2.41 11.20
N ALA A 202 2.59 3.65 10.91
CA ALA A 202 3.64 4.35 11.65
C ALA A 202 3.28 4.54 13.13
N ALA A 203 2.01 4.79 13.44
CA ALA A 203 1.54 4.84 14.82
C ALA A 203 1.67 3.48 15.54
N PHE A 204 1.45 2.37 14.83
CA PHE A 204 1.66 1.03 15.37
C PHE A 204 3.15 0.70 15.55
N ASP A 205 4.01 1.16 14.64
CA ASP A 205 5.47 0.95 14.74
C ASP A 205 6.08 1.65 15.96
N GLY A 206 5.50 2.77 16.40
CA GLY A 206 5.89 3.46 17.64
C GLY A 206 5.39 2.78 18.91
N SER A 207 4.56 1.73 18.82
CA SER A 207 4.03 1.02 19.99
C SER A 207 5.09 0.12 20.64
N PRO A 208 5.20 0.12 21.98
CA PRO A 208 6.08 -0.81 22.70
C PRO A 208 5.53 -2.25 22.75
N PHE A 209 4.34 -2.48 22.24
CA PHE A 209 3.70 -3.79 22.22
C PHE A 209 3.82 -4.42 20.83
N PRO A 210 4.07 -5.76 20.76
CA PRO A 210 3.93 -6.52 19.52
C PRO A 210 2.51 -6.41 18.96
N ILE A 211 2.37 -5.86 17.75
CA ILE A 211 1.10 -5.69 17.05
C ILE A 211 1.15 -6.43 15.73
N MET A 212 0.09 -7.16 15.42
CA MET A 212 -0.09 -7.86 14.15
C MET A 212 -1.51 -7.68 13.64
N LEU A 213 -1.66 -7.47 12.33
CA LEU A 213 -2.93 -7.43 11.61
C LEU A 213 -3.02 -8.60 10.65
N THR A 214 -4.15 -9.30 10.68
CA THR A 214 -4.48 -10.34 9.70
C THR A 214 -5.69 -9.95 8.90
N ASP A 215 -5.78 -10.43 7.67
CA ASP A 215 -6.85 -10.13 6.72
C ASP A 215 -7.52 -11.42 6.21
N GLY A 216 -8.79 -11.28 5.85
CA GLY A 216 -9.58 -12.28 5.16
C GLY A 216 -9.85 -13.57 5.93
N PRO A 217 -10.57 -14.53 5.34
CA PRO A 217 -10.93 -15.79 5.97
C PRO A 217 -9.73 -16.72 6.19
N GLY A 218 -8.66 -16.58 5.40
CA GLY A 218 -7.38 -17.29 5.58
C GLY A 218 -6.52 -16.70 6.69
N GLN A 219 -6.88 -15.51 7.20
CA GLN A 219 -6.16 -14.78 8.25
C GLN A 219 -4.67 -14.61 7.92
N GLU A 220 -4.43 -14.18 6.69
CA GLU A 220 -3.08 -13.89 6.22
C GLU A 220 -2.55 -12.65 6.93
N ILE A 221 -1.28 -12.67 7.31
CA ILE A 221 -0.64 -11.55 7.96
C ILE A 221 -0.45 -10.43 6.93
N ARG A 222 -1.12 -9.30 7.18
CA ARG A 222 -1.01 -8.09 6.38
C ARG A 222 0.06 -7.14 6.91
N TYR A 223 0.23 -7.10 8.22
CA TYR A 223 1.15 -6.18 8.91
C TYR A 223 1.60 -6.77 10.23
N ALA A 224 2.86 -6.54 10.57
CA ALA A 224 3.42 -6.74 11.90
C ALA A 224 4.38 -5.58 12.19
N ASN A 225 4.24 -4.93 13.35
CA ASN A 225 5.06 -3.78 13.71
C ASN A 225 6.51 -4.16 14.06
N ALA A 226 7.37 -3.14 14.18
CA ALA A 226 8.78 -3.34 14.52
C ALA A 226 8.96 -4.12 15.82
N GLN A 227 8.16 -3.84 16.85
CA GLN A 227 8.21 -4.54 18.13
C GLN A 227 7.84 -6.03 18.01
N HIS A 228 6.90 -6.39 17.12
CA HIS A 228 6.58 -7.78 16.83
C HIS A 228 7.78 -8.52 16.21
N ALA A 229 8.45 -7.89 15.25
CA ALA A 229 9.63 -8.45 14.61
C ALA A 229 10.82 -8.57 15.58
N GLU A 230 11.01 -7.61 16.47
CA GLU A 230 12.03 -7.67 17.52
C GLU A 230 11.77 -8.77 18.54
N THR A 231 10.48 -9.01 18.87
CA THR A 231 10.09 -9.98 19.89
C THR A 231 10.08 -11.41 19.36
N PHE A 232 9.49 -11.64 18.18
CA PHE A 232 9.24 -12.99 17.65
C PHE A 232 10.10 -13.35 16.44
N GLY A 233 10.93 -12.42 15.95
CA GLY A 233 11.76 -12.58 14.76
C GLY A 233 11.00 -12.28 13.46
N ALA A 234 11.70 -12.45 12.34
CA ALA A 234 11.10 -12.34 11.03
C ALA A 234 10.18 -13.54 10.73
N PRO A 235 9.10 -13.35 9.94
CA PRO A 235 8.24 -14.45 9.52
C PRO A 235 9.03 -15.45 8.67
N VAL A 236 8.83 -16.74 8.90
CA VAL A 236 9.50 -17.80 8.13
C VAL A 236 8.81 -18.04 6.77
N ALA A 237 7.56 -17.61 6.62
CA ALA A 237 6.78 -17.69 5.38
C ALA A 237 5.71 -16.61 5.36
N TYR A 238 5.18 -16.32 4.17
CA TYR A 238 3.96 -15.52 4.03
C TYR A 238 2.75 -16.42 4.29
N GLY A 239 1.67 -15.84 4.81
CA GLY A 239 0.41 -16.54 5.02
C GLY A 239 -0.19 -16.34 6.41
N SER A 240 -0.80 -17.41 6.95
CA SER A 240 -1.44 -17.37 8.27
C SER A 240 -0.41 -17.29 9.41
N VAL A 241 -0.89 -16.95 10.61
CA VAL A 241 -0.05 -16.86 11.82
C VAL A 241 0.78 -18.11 12.06
N GLY A 242 0.17 -19.29 11.94
CA GLY A 242 0.86 -20.56 12.14
C GLY A 242 1.91 -20.87 11.08
N ALA A 243 1.71 -20.42 9.84
CA ALA A 243 2.69 -20.57 8.77
C ALA A 243 3.86 -19.60 8.93
N ALA A 244 3.57 -18.34 9.25
CA ALA A 244 4.58 -17.30 9.40
C ALA A 244 5.40 -17.42 10.70
N TYR A 245 4.74 -17.80 11.79
CA TYR A 245 5.32 -17.93 13.13
C TYR A 245 4.90 -19.26 13.77
N PRO A 246 5.54 -20.39 13.43
CA PRO A 246 5.17 -21.72 13.93
C PRO A 246 5.10 -21.81 15.46
N GLN A 247 5.98 -21.09 16.18
CA GLN A 247 5.98 -21.04 17.64
C GLN A 247 4.71 -20.38 18.22
N LEU A 248 4.18 -19.33 17.56
CA LEU A 248 2.94 -18.67 17.95
C LEU A 248 1.72 -19.54 17.60
N GLY A 249 1.76 -20.20 16.43
CA GLY A 249 0.75 -21.17 16.03
C GLY A 249 0.65 -22.34 17.00
N ALA A 250 1.77 -22.95 17.37
CA ALA A 250 1.83 -24.04 18.33
C ALA A 250 1.36 -23.62 19.74
N ALA A 251 1.55 -22.36 20.09
CA ALA A 251 1.08 -21.78 21.35
C ALA A 251 -0.42 -21.42 21.36
N GLY A 252 -1.16 -21.69 20.28
CA GLY A 252 -2.60 -21.48 20.18
C GLY A 252 -3.04 -20.14 19.59
N LEU A 253 -2.12 -19.26 19.21
CA LEU A 253 -2.49 -17.93 18.71
C LEU A 253 -3.27 -17.99 17.38
N GLN A 254 -2.92 -18.93 16.49
CA GLN A 254 -3.70 -19.14 15.25
C GLN A 254 -5.17 -19.45 15.56
N GLN A 255 -5.43 -20.29 16.56
CA GLN A 255 -6.79 -20.65 16.94
C GLN A 255 -7.55 -19.45 17.54
N ALA A 256 -6.90 -18.67 18.41
CA ALA A 256 -7.50 -17.47 18.99
C ALA A 256 -7.87 -16.41 17.92
N VAL A 257 -6.99 -16.20 16.94
CA VAL A 257 -7.26 -15.31 15.80
C VAL A 257 -8.43 -15.84 14.96
N THR A 258 -8.45 -17.15 14.68
CA THR A 258 -9.56 -17.81 13.96
C THR A 258 -10.89 -17.64 14.67
N GLU A 259 -10.91 -17.87 15.99
CA GLU A 259 -12.09 -17.72 16.80
C GLU A 259 -12.60 -16.27 16.82
N ALA A 260 -11.71 -15.28 17.01
CA ALA A 260 -12.06 -13.86 16.96
C ALA A 260 -12.66 -13.47 15.61
N TYR A 261 -12.10 -13.96 14.51
CA TYR A 261 -12.58 -13.71 13.14
C TYR A 261 -14.01 -14.25 12.94
N HIS A 262 -14.25 -15.52 13.28
CA HIS A 262 -15.54 -16.17 13.01
C HIS A 262 -16.65 -15.77 13.98
N THR A 263 -16.31 -15.55 15.26
CA THR A 263 -17.32 -15.13 16.25
C THR A 263 -17.63 -13.65 16.22
N GLY A 264 -16.71 -12.84 15.66
CA GLY A 264 -16.78 -11.38 15.70
C GLY A 264 -16.72 -10.81 17.12
N ARG A 265 -16.10 -11.56 18.06
CA ARG A 265 -15.86 -11.17 19.46
C ARG A 265 -14.37 -11.18 19.74
N THR A 266 -13.97 -10.31 20.68
CA THR A 266 -12.57 -10.29 21.14
C THR A 266 -12.27 -11.60 21.90
N THR A 267 -11.16 -12.24 21.52
CA THR A 267 -10.62 -13.42 22.19
C THR A 267 -9.33 -13.04 22.89
N VAL A 268 -9.14 -13.51 24.12
CA VAL A 268 -7.93 -13.28 24.90
C VAL A 268 -7.26 -14.63 25.16
N LEU A 269 -5.97 -14.70 24.90
CA LEU A 269 -5.13 -15.87 25.14
C LEU A 269 -4.08 -15.48 26.18
N ASN A 270 -4.23 -15.99 27.41
CA ASN A 270 -3.36 -15.66 28.54
C ASN A 270 -2.25 -16.69 28.75
N ASP A 271 -1.20 -16.31 29.46
CA ASP A 271 -0.11 -17.13 29.94
C ASP A 271 0.58 -17.99 28.86
N VAL A 272 0.72 -17.41 27.67
CA VAL A 272 1.36 -18.07 26.52
C VAL A 272 2.87 -18.08 26.73
N ARG A 273 3.44 -19.24 26.97
CA ARG A 273 4.89 -19.43 27.15
C ARG A 273 5.57 -19.62 25.80
N ILE A 274 6.40 -18.65 25.40
CA ILE A 274 7.08 -18.62 24.11
C ILE A 274 8.59 -18.45 24.34
N GLN A 275 9.39 -19.12 23.53
CA GLN A 275 10.81 -18.81 23.40
C GLN A 275 10.93 -17.61 22.47
N ALA A 276 11.04 -16.42 23.04
CA ALA A 276 11.31 -15.21 22.27
C ALA A 276 12.82 -15.12 22.02
N ARG A 277 13.19 -14.84 20.76
CA ARG A 277 14.55 -14.72 20.21
C ARG A 277 15.32 -16.07 20.11
N PRO A 278 15.47 -16.60 18.88
CA PRO A 278 16.20 -17.86 18.63
C PRO A 278 17.70 -17.79 18.93
N GLU A 279 18.33 -16.61 19.00
CA GLU A 279 19.80 -16.48 18.94
C GLU A 279 20.50 -15.98 20.22
N ALA A 280 19.78 -15.39 21.18
CA ALA A 280 20.41 -14.88 22.40
C ALA A 280 19.65 -15.33 23.66
N GLN A 281 20.21 -16.24 24.41
CA GLN A 281 19.70 -16.75 25.70
C GLN A 281 18.24 -17.23 25.63
N ARG A 282 18.03 -18.53 25.76
CA ARG A 282 16.72 -19.22 25.86
C ARG A 282 15.95 -18.78 27.12
N ILE A 283 15.49 -17.51 27.12
CA ILE A 283 14.63 -17.01 28.18
C ILE A 283 13.19 -17.26 27.71
N GLN A 284 12.49 -18.12 28.44
CA GLN A 284 11.08 -18.32 28.26
C GLN A 284 10.36 -17.06 28.74
N GLN A 285 9.63 -16.42 27.86
CA GLN A 285 8.77 -15.26 28.13
C GLN A 285 7.31 -15.70 28.15
N VAL A 286 6.50 -15.00 28.93
CA VAL A 286 5.07 -15.24 29.05
C VAL A 286 4.34 -14.04 28.43
N PHE A 287 3.47 -14.31 27.48
CA PHE A 287 2.67 -13.28 26.80
C PHE A 287 1.18 -13.48 27.05
N SER A 288 0.47 -12.38 27.11
CA SER A 288 -0.98 -12.33 26.94
C SER A 288 -1.30 -11.68 25.58
N PHE A 289 -2.14 -12.34 24.77
CA PHE A 289 -2.57 -11.82 23.46
C PHE A 289 -4.05 -11.45 23.49
N THR A 290 -4.35 -10.27 22.97
CA THR A 290 -5.72 -9.84 22.73
C THR A 290 -5.98 -9.80 21.23
N CYS A 291 -6.92 -10.61 20.74
CA CYS A 291 -7.31 -10.74 19.35
C CYS A 291 -8.66 -10.03 19.16
N THR A 292 -8.68 -8.85 18.55
CA THR A 292 -9.86 -8.02 18.34
C THR A 292 -10.31 -8.06 16.88
N PRO A 293 -11.52 -8.51 16.55
CA PRO A 293 -12.01 -8.53 15.18
C PRO A 293 -12.18 -7.12 14.62
N MET A 294 -11.62 -6.88 13.44
CA MET A 294 -11.83 -5.67 12.68
C MET A 294 -13.02 -5.82 11.75
N ARG A 295 -13.82 -4.76 11.62
CA ARG A 295 -15.03 -4.77 10.79
C ARG A 295 -14.92 -3.77 9.65
N ALA A 296 -15.27 -4.21 8.46
CA ALA A 296 -15.38 -3.33 7.30
C ALA A 296 -16.49 -2.28 7.55
N VAL A 297 -16.15 -1.01 7.42
CA VAL A 297 -17.05 0.13 7.71
C VAL A 297 -18.32 0.08 6.86
N ARG A 298 -18.22 -0.35 5.60
CA ARG A 298 -19.37 -0.38 4.66
C ARG A 298 -20.32 -1.55 4.86
N THR A 299 -19.82 -2.70 5.31
CA THR A 299 -20.61 -3.95 5.39
C THR A 299 -20.84 -4.42 6.81
N GLY A 300 -20.06 -3.92 7.78
CA GLY A 300 -20.08 -4.40 9.16
C GLY A 300 -19.54 -5.82 9.35
N GLN A 301 -19.15 -6.49 8.27
CA GLN A 301 -18.57 -7.83 8.31
C GLN A 301 -17.16 -7.79 8.87
N VAL A 302 -16.75 -8.86 9.57
CA VAL A 302 -15.36 -9.03 10.00
C VAL A 302 -14.50 -9.26 8.75
N ASN A 303 -13.48 -8.43 8.59
CA ASN A 303 -12.54 -8.51 7.47
C ASN A 303 -11.11 -8.86 7.92
N GLY A 304 -10.82 -8.83 9.21
CA GLY A 304 -9.51 -9.15 9.75
C GLY A 304 -9.51 -9.17 11.28
N VAL A 305 -8.34 -9.38 11.86
CA VAL A 305 -8.13 -9.38 13.32
C VAL A 305 -6.90 -8.55 13.67
N LEU A 306 -7.06 -7.63 14.61
CA LEU A 306 -5.96 -6.94 15.29
C LEU A 306 -5.53 -7.77 16.48
N THR A 307 -4.26 -8.17 16.52
CA THR A 307 -3.66 -8.89 17.63
C THR A 307 -2.62 -8.00 18.32
N VAL A 308 -2.75 -7.86 19.64
CA VAL A 308 -1.79 -7.13 20.49
C VAL A 308 -1.24 -8.11 21.51
N GLY A 309 0.08 -8.20 21.59
CA GLY A 309 0.79 -9.00 22.60
C GLY A 309 1.27 -8.14 23.75
N MET A 310 1.19 -8.63 24.97
CA MET A 310 1.74 -8.00 26.16
C MET A 310 2.67 -8.99 26.85
N ASP A 311 3.92 -8.59 27.11
CA ASP A 311 4.84 -9.37 27.95
C ASP A 311 4.40 -9.28 29.42
N VAL A 312 3.95 -10.40 29.97
CA VAL A 312 3.49 -10.54 31.36
C VAL A 312 4.44 -11.40 32.18
N THR A 313 5.68 -11.60 31.72
CA THR A 313 6.66 -12.47 32.33
C THR A 313 6.95 -12.12 33.82
N ALA A 314 7.08 -10.82 34.08
CA ALA A 314 7.34 -10.35 35.46
C ALA A 314 6.14 -10.62 36.38
N GLN A 315 4.92 -10.33 35.87
CA GLN A 315 3.69 -10.56 36.63
C GLN A 315 3.47 -12.05 36.90
N SER A 316 3.60 -12.88 35.86
CA SER A 316 3.45 -14.35 35.99
C SER A 316 4.44 -14.95 36.99
N ARG A 317 5.70 -14.50 37.01
CA ARG A 317 6.68 -14.93 37.98
C ARG A 317 6.29 -14.57 39.42
N THR A 318 5.82 -13.33 39.63
CA THR A 318 5.36 -12.88 40.94
C THR A 318 4.18 -13.71 41.44
N GLU A 319 3.23 -14.03 40.58
CA GLU A 319 2.07 -14.87 40.92
C GLU A 319 2.49 -16.31 41.23
N GLU A 320 3.43 -16.88 40.48
CA GLU A 320 4.01 -18.23 40.78
C GLU A 320 4.75 -18.25 42.12
N GLU A 321 5.54 -17.21 42.41
CA GLU A 321 6.25 -17.10 43.70
C GLU A 321 5.28 -16.98 44.88
N LEU A 322 4.24 -16.12 44.75
CA LEU A 322 3.18 -16.00 45.76
C LEU A 322 2.41 -17.29 45.93
N GLY A 323 2.07 -17.97 44.86
CA GLY A 323 1.44 -19.29 44.90
C GLY A 323 2.28 -20.34 45.62
N THR A 324 3.59 -20.34 45.33
CA THR A 324 4.55 -21.26 46.02
C THR A 324 4.66 -20.95 47.50
N LEU A 325 4.74 -19.66 47.86
CA LEU A 325 4.79 -19.23 49.27
C LEU A 325 3.50 -19.61 50.02
N ALA A 326 2.34 -19.39 49.39
CA ALA A 326 1.05 -19.75 49.94
C ALA A 326 0.94 -21.28 50.17
N ALA A 327 1.39 -22.11 49.24
CA ALA A 327 1.41 -23.54 49.34
C ALA A 327 2.31 -24.01 50.50
N LEU A 328 3.52 -23.42 50.62
CA LEU A 328 4.43 -23.69 51.72
C LEU A 328 3.87 -23.30 53.08
N LEU A 329 3.14 -22.19 53.18
CA LEU A 329 2.48 -21.76 54.40
C LEU A 329 1.34 -22.71 54.79
N VAL A 330 0.55 -23.16 53.81
CA VAL A 330 -0.52 -24.15 54.05
C VAL A 330 0.04 -25.47 54.55
N ASP A 331 1.13 -25.98 53.91
CA ASP A 331 1.79 -27.23 54.34
C ASP A 331 2.37 -27.10 55.76
N ARG A 332 3.00 -25.98 56.10
CA ARG A 332 3.53 -25.71 57.44
C ARG A 332 2.43 -25.60 58.49
N LEU A 333 1.28 -25.01 58.19
CA LEU A 333 0.14 -24.93 59.08
C LEU A 333 -0.49 -26.31 59.29
N GLN A 334 -0.52 -27.16 58.27
CA GLN A 334 -0.99 -28.55 58.40
C GLN A 334 -0.03 -29.41 59.26
N GLN A 335 1.29 -29.22 59.11
CA GLN A 335 2.30 -29.91 59.91
C GLN A 335 2.32 -29.46 61.40
N THR A 336 1.99 -28.16 61.66
CA THR A 336 1.94 -27.66 63.05
C THR A 336 0.58 -27.93 63.74
N GLY A 337 -0.51 -28.18 62.95
CA GLY A 337 -1.82 -28.56 63.46
C GLY A 337 -2.00 -30.05 63.78
N ALA A 338 -1.04 -30.91 63.47
CA ALA A 338 -1.04 -32.36 63.75
C ALA A 338 -0.18 -32.72 64.95
N ALA A 339 -0.45 -32.15 66.15
CA ALA A 339 0.03 -32.68 67.37
C ALA A 339 -1.08 -33.52 68.09
N PRO A 340 -0.95 -34.82 68.27
CA PRO A 340 -1.95 -35.61 68.97
C PRO A 340 -1.84 -35.32 70.44
N GLY A 341 -2.75 -34.55 70.99
CA GLY A 341 -3.00 -34.43 72.42
C GLY A 341 -3.67 -35.69 72.92
N THR A 342 -2.89 -36.71 73.26
CA THR A 342 -3.31 -37.81 74.20
C THR A 342 -3.31 -37.26 75.60
N GLY A 343 -4.50 -37.17 76.17
CA GLY A 343 -4.62 -36.87 77.59
C GLY A 343 -6.03 -37.00 78.08
N ARG A 344 -6.50 -38.25 78.33
CA ARG A 344 -7.53 -38.46 79.35
C ARG A 344 -6.98 -38.20 80.75
N PRO A 345 -7.74 -37.55 81.65
CA PRO A 345 -8.38 -38.35 82.69
C PRO A 345 -9.76 -37.87 83.15
N GLY A 346 -10.65 -38.78 83.44
CA GLY A 346 -11.24 -39.18 84.69
C GLY A 346 -12.24 -38.22 85.35
N VAL A 347 -13.49 -38.59 85.23
CA VAL A 347 -14.56 -38.75 86.23
C VAL A 347 -14.60 -37.76 87.40
N ASN A 348 -15.71 -37.04 87.58
CA ASN A 348 -16.70 -37.04 88.66
C ASN A 348 -17.72 -35.88 88.46
N GLY A 349 -18.99 -36.15 88.35
CA GLY A 349 -19.96 -36.25 89.42
C GLY A 349 -20.48 -34.89 89.92
N GLY A 350 -21.78 -34.63 89.72
CA GLY A 350 -22.42 -33.63 90.51
C GLY A 350 -23.53 -32.86 89.78
N SER A 351 -24.71 -33.43 89.72
CA SER A 351 -26.07 -32.92 90.02
C SER A 351 -26.37 -31.41 89.84
N GLY A 352 -27.44 -31.05 89.11
CA GLY A 352 -28.48 -30.26 89.73
C GLY A 352 -28.89 -28.97 89.09
N HIS A 353 -30.18 -28.96 88.78
CA HIS A 353 -31.17 -27.86 88.70
C HIS A 353 -31.20 -27.00 87.34
N VAL A 354 -32.23 -27.27 86.49
CA VAL A 354 -33.63 -26.84 86.50
C VAL A 354 -33.82 -25.28 86.39
N LEU A 355 -34.12 -24.84 85.17
CA LEU A 355 -35.13 -23.91 84.62
C LEU A 355 -35.60 -22.66 85.44
N PRO A 356 -36.35 -21.64 84.81
CA PRO A 356 -36.59 -21.22 83.46
C PRO A 356 -36.59 -19.67 83.30
N SER A 357 -36.62 -19.14 82.15
CA SER A 357 -37.61 -18.25 81.51
C SER A 357 -37.05 -17.81 80.14
#